data_ba8698c11e51348217a36690d9588cdc
#
_entry.id   ba8698c11e51348217a36690d9588cdc
#
_cell.length_a   1.000
_cell.length_b   1.000
_cell.length_c   1.000
_cell.angle_alpha   90.00
_cell.angle_beta   90.00
_cell.angle_gamma   90.00
#
_symmetry.space_group_name_H-M   'P 1'
#
loop_
_entity.id
_entity.type
_entity.pdbx_description
1 polymer ?
#
loop_
_entity_poly.entity_id
_entity_poly.type
_entity_poly.pdbx_seq_one_letter_code
_entity_poly.pdbx_strand_id
1 'polypeptide(L)'
;MVIPIWQRLLALLAYLLPWSDGLPFGRSLTNLFPVLQWLSLPALPLVLLEQAVPFGGFILFLVLFLAVVRNPQVPYFVRFNVLQAILLDIILVVVSLAFNLVLAPLGGTFAVRTLANSVFLGMLVLVTFALVQCLRGKEADLPTLSEAVRMQL
;
A
#
# COMPACT_ATOMS: atom_id res chain seq x y z
N MET A 1 -3.65 -26.44 -4.45
CA MET A 1 -4.71 -26.08 -3.50
C MET A 1 -5.37 -24.78 -3.95
N VAL A 2 -6.69 -24.74 -3.98
CA VAL A 2 -7.41 -23.53 -4.40
C VAL A 2 -7.63 -22.61 -3.21
N ILE A 3 -7.24 -21.34 -3.35
CA ILE A 3 -7.45 -20.34 -2.31
C ILE A 3 -8.91 -19.88 -2.34
N PRO A 4 -9.65 -19.96 -1.22
CA PRO A 4 -11.04 -19.51 -1.18
C PRO A 4 -11.20 -18.02 -1.52
N ILE A 5 -12.34 -17.65 -2.07
CA ILE A 5 -12.61 -16.26 -2.49
C ILE A 5 -12.50 -15.28 -1.30
N TRP A 6 -12.97 -15.65 -0.11
CA TRP A 6 -12.90 -14.77 1.05
C TRP A 6 -11.46 -14.40 1.44
N GLN A 7 -10.51 -15.36 1.30
CA GLN A 7 -9.09 -15.07 1.55
C GLN A 7 -8.51 -14.13 0.49
N ARG A 8 -8.91 -14.29 -0.75
CA ARG A 8 -8.49 -13.40 -1.84
C ARG A 8 -8.98 -11.97 -1.61
N LEU A 9 -10.24 -11.82 -1.17
CA LEU A 9 -10.82 -10.50 -0.89
C LEU A 9 -10.16 -9.83 0.31
N LEU A 10 -9.88 -10.57 1.39
CA LEU A 10 -9.16 -10.02 2.54
C LEU A 10 -7.74 -9.58 2.16
N ALA A 11 -7.04 -10.38 1.34
CA ALA A 11 -5.73 -10.02 0.84
C ALA A 11 -5.76 -8.75 -0.03
N LEU A 12 -6.78 -8.62 -0.88
CA LEU A 12 -6.99 -7.40 -1.68
C LEU A 12 -7.17 -6.16 -0.82
N LEU A 13 -7.99 -6.26 0.23
CA LEU A 13 -8.26 -5.12 1.12
C LEU A 13 -6.99 -4.61 1.80
N ALA A 14 -6.04 -5.48 2.10
CA ALA A 14 -4.77 -5.07 2.72
C ALA A 14 -3.98 -4.10 1.84
N TYR A 15 -4.04 -4.26 0.52
CA TYR A 15 -3.32 -3.39 -0.42
C TYR A 15 -3.92 -1.99 -0.55
N LEU A 16 -5.06 -1.71 0.08
CA LEU A 16 -5.56 -0.34 0.22
C LEU A 16 -4.63 0.54 1.07
N LEU A 17 -3.85 -0.05 1.97
CA LEU A 17 -2.88 0.69 2.78
C LEU A 17 -1.83 1.40 1.90
N PRO A 18 -1.00 0.69 1.11
CA PRO A 18 -0.04 1.35 0.25
C PRO A 18 -0.71 2.15 -0.87
N TRP A 19 -1.90 1.73 -1.33
CA TRP A 19 -2.68 2.49 -2.31
C TRP A 19 -3.00 3.89 -1.78
N SER A 20 -3.56 3.95 -0.58
CA SER A 20 -3.92 5.21 0.09
C SER A 20 -2.71 6.12 0.30
N ASP A 21 -1.60 5.57 0.80
CA ASP A 21 -0.41 6.36 1.11
C ASP A 21 0.42 6.73 -0.14
N GLY A 22 0.25 6.01 -1.23
CA GLY A 22 0.88 6.32 -2.50
C GLY A 22 0.16 7.37 -3.35
N LEU A 23 -1.15 7.57 -3.15
CA LEU A 23 -1.94 8.50 -3.95
C LEU A 23 -1.44 9.96 -3.89
N PRO A 24 -1.02 10.51 -2.74
CA PRO A 24 -0.51 11.88 -2.68
C PRO A 24 0.69 12.15 -3.59
N PHE A 25 1.50 11.14 -3.89
CA PHE A 25 2.62 11.28 -4.82
C PHE A 25 2.17 11.56 -6.26
N GLY A 26 0.94 11.19 -6.61
CA GLY A 26 0.35 11.40 -7.93
C GLY A 26 -0.40 12.72 -8.10
N ARG A 27 -0.29 13.65 -7.16
CA ARG A 27 -1.06 14.91 -7.18
C ARG A 27 -0.82 15.71 -8.47
N SER A 28 0.42 15.76 -8.92
CA SER A 28 0.77 16.46 -10.17
C SER A 28 0.10 15.82 -11.40
N LEU A 29 0.11 14.48 -11.48
CA LEU A 29 -0.55 13.76 -12.57
C LEU A 29 -2.07 13.87 -12.48
N THR A 30 -2.64 13.84 -11.29
CA THR A 30 -4.09 14.00 -11.07
C THR A 30 -4.57 15.37 -11.53
N ASN A 31 -3.76 16.41 -11.35
CA ASN A 31 -4.07 17.75 -11.82
C ASN A 31 -4.04 17.85 -13.35
N LEU A 32 -3.14 17.13 -13.99
CA LEU A 32 -3.06 17.09 -15.46
C LEU A 32 -4.14 16.19 -16.08
N PHE A 33 -4.47 15.10 -15.41
CA PHE A 33 -5.45 14.11 -15.87
C PHE A 33 -6.52 13.91 -14.80
N PRO A 34 -7.58 14.74 -14.78
CA PRO A 34 -8.59 14.68 -13.72
C PRO A 34 -9.27 13.32 -13.56
N VAL A 35 -9.29 12.49 -14.61
CA VAL A 35 -9.84 11.14 -14.54
C VAL A 35 -9.13 10.27 -13.49
N LEU A 36 -7.86 10.56 -13.19
CA LEU A 36 -7.09 9.84 -12.18
C LEU A 36 -7.61 10.07 -10.75
N GLN A 37 -8.45 11.09 -10.53
CA GLN A 37 -9.08 11.33 -9.22
C GLN A 37 -9.97 10.15 -8.80
N TRP A 38 -10.50 9.38 -9.73
CA TRP A 38 -11.30 8.20 -9.45
C TRP A 38 -10.50 7.12 -8.71
N LEU A 39 -9.18 7.13 -8.82
CA LEU A 39 -8.30 6.20 -8.10
C LEU A 39 -8.36 6.39 -6.58
N SER A 40 -8.79 7.55 -6.09
CA SER A 40 -8.94 7.81 -4.66
C SER A 40 -10.20 7.17 -4.05
N LEU A 41 -11.19 6.82 -4.85
CA LEU A 41 -12.46 6.27 -4.34
C LEU A 41 -12.28 5.00 -3.51
N PRO A 42 -11.50 3.98 -3.95
CA PRO A 42 -11.30 2.79 -3.12
C PRO A 42 -10.61 3.07 -1.78
N ALA A 43 -9.82 4.13 -1.71
CA ALA A 43 -9.09 4.49 -0.49
C ALA A 43 -9.93 5.31 0.51
N LEU A 44 -11.05 5.90 0.08
CA LEU A 44 -11.86 6.77 0.95
C LEU A 44 -12.29 6.12 2.26
N PRO A 45 -12.83 4.88 2.29
CA PRO A 45 -13.21 4.25 3.55
C PRO A 45 -12.05 4.12 4.51
N LEU A 46 -10.87 3.78 4.00
CA LEU A 46 -9.66 3.63 4.81
C LEU A 46 -9.20 4.97 5.37
N VAL A 47 -9.15 6.00 4.52
CA VAL A 47 -8.75 7.36 4.95
C VAL A 47 -9.69 7.88 6.03
N LEU A 48 -11.00 7.68 5.88
CA LEU A 48 -11.98 8.09 6.88
C LEU A 48 -11.79 7.33 8.20
N LEU A 49 -11.48 6.04 8.13
CA LEU A 49 -11.21 5.22 9.31
C LEU A 49 -9.97 5.72 10.05
N GLU A 50 -8.90 5.99 9.33
CA GLU A 50 -7.64 6.48 9.91
C GLU A 50 -7.78 7.85 10.53
N GLN A 51 -8.61 8.72 9.95
CA GLN A 51 -8.85 10.06 10.47
C GLN A 51 -9.83 10.08 11.64
N ALA A 52 -10.59 9.02 11.87
CA ALA A 52 -11.58 8.94 12.94
C ALA A 52 -10.95 8.93 14.34
N VAL A 53 -9.70 8.49 14.46
CA VAL A 53 -8.95 8.44 15.73
C VAL A 53 -7.55 9.03 15.57
N PRO A 54 -6.98 9.63 16.65
CA PRO A 54 -5.60 10.09 16.63
C PRO A 54 -4.66 8.92 16.35
N PHE A 55 -3.66 9.12 15.51
CA PHE A 55 -2.71 8.08 15.08
C PHE A 55 -3.39 6.85 14.47
N GLY A 56 -4.53 7.06 13.77
CA GLY A 56 -5.33 5.98 13.22
C GLY A 56 -4.57 5.03 12.31
N GLY A 57 -3.69 5.53 11.44
CA GLY A 57 -2.85 4.70 10.58
C GLY A 57 -1.90 3.79 11.37
N PHE A 58 -1.29 4.31 12.43
CA PHE A 58 -0.40 3.53 13.29
C PHE A 58 -1.18 2.46 14.08
N ILE A 59 -2.35 2.82 14.61
CA ILE A 59 -3.22 1.87 15.31
C ILE A 59 -3.66 0.75 14.35
N LEU A 60 -4.06 1.11 13.14
CA LEU A 60 -4.44 0.13 12.12
C LEU A 60 -3.28 -0.81 11.78
N PHE A 61 -2.07 -0.27 11.63
CA PHE A 61 -0.86 -1.08 11.45
C PHE A 61 -0.68 -2.09 12.58
N LEU A 62 -0.76 -1.63 13.84
CA LEU A 62 -0.61 -2.51 15.00
C LEU A 62 -1.68 -3.61 15.04
N VAL A 63 -2.93 -3.25 14.79
CA VAL A 63 -4.04 -4.20 14.76
C VAL A 63 -3.82 -5.26 13.69
N LEU A 64 -3.49 -4.87 12.47
CA LEU A 64 -3.23 -5.80 11.39
C LEU A 64 -2.02 -6.68 11.67
N PHE A 65 -0.94 -6.11 12.18
CA PHE A 65 0.26 -6.85 12.48
C PHE A 65 0.03 -7.90 13.58
N LEU A 66 -0.59 -7.50 14.68
CA LEU A 66 -0.80 -8.37 15.84
C LEU A 66 -1.94 -9.35 15.63
N ALA A 67 -3.08 -8.88 15.10
CA ALA A 67 -4.28 -9.71 14.98
C ALA A 67 -4.28 -10.61 13.73
N VAL A 68 -3.59 -10.24 12.68
CA VAL A 68 -3.55 -10.99 11.42
C VAL A 68 -2.19 -11.64 11.20
N VAL A 69 -1.13 -10.86 11.09
CA VAL A 69 0.19 -11.38 10.71
C VAL A 69 0.76 -12.34 11.76
N ARG A 70 0.65 -11.98 13.03
CA ARG A 70 1.17 -12.79 14.15
C ARG A 70 0.20 -13.87 14.62
N ASN A 71 -0.99 -13.92 14.07
CA ASN A 71 -2.02 -14.90 14.49
C ASN A 71 -1.90 -16.18 13.64
N PRO A 72 -1.49 -17.33 14.23
CA PRO A 72 -1.33 -18.57 13.48
C PRO A 72 -2.66 -19.17 13.00
N GLN A 73 -3.80 -18.72 13.53
CA GLN A 73 -5.11 -19.17 13.08
C GLN A 73 -5.52 -18.54 11.75
N VAL A 74 -4.91 -17.43 11.37
CA VAL A 74 -5.17 -16.78 10.08
C VAL A 74 -4.45 -17.55 8.97
N PRO A 75 -5.12 -17.84 7.84
CA PRO A 75 -4.50 -18.56 6.73
C PRO A 75 -3.22 -17.87 6.21
N TYR A 76 -2.23 -18.67 5.85
CA TYR A 76 -0.93 -18.17 5.38
C TYR A 76 -1.07 -17.16 4.23
N PHE A 77 -1.94 -17.43 3.27
CA PHE A 77 -2.16 -16.54 2.12
C PHE A 77 -2.56 -15.12 2.55
N VAL A 78 -3.46 -15.02 3.54
CA VAL A 78 -3.89 -13.70 4.07
C VAL A 78 -2.73 -13.04 4.83
N ARG A 79 -2.06 -13.80 5.70
CA ARG A 79 -0.90 -13.28 6.48
C ARG A 79 0.21 -12.77 5.57
N PHE A 80 0.52 -13.51 4.52
CA PHE A 80 1.54 -13.15 3.53
C PHE A 80 1.19 -11.80 2.87
N ASN A 81 -0.01 -11.66 2.35
CA ASN A 81 -0.42 -10.45 1.64
C ASN A 81 -0.56 -9.25 2.58
N VAL A 82 -1.10 -9.45 3.79
CA VAL A 82 -1.20 -8.37 4.78
C VAL A 82 0.18 -7.86 5.18
N LEU A 83 1.12 -8.75 5.48
CA LEU A 83 2.48 -8.34 5.83
C LEU A 83 3.18 -7.66 4.65
N GLN A 84 3.00 -8.17 3.43
CA GLN A 84 3.57 -7.55 2.24
C GLN A 84 3.00 -6.15 2.01
N ALA A 85 1.70 -5.96 2.18
CA ALA A 85 1.06 -4.65 2.08
C ALA A 85 1.58 -3.69 3.16
N ILE A 86 1.74 -4.17 4.40
CA ILE A 86 2.30 -3.37 5.49
C ILE A 86 3.74 -2.93 5.17
N LEU A 87 4.58 -3.83 4.69
CA LEU A 87 5.97 -3.49 4.35
C LEU A 87 6.04 -2.48 3.20
N LEU A 88 5.20 -2.65 2.19
CA LEU A 88 5.11 -1.69 1.09
C LEU A 88 4.64 -0.33 1.59
N ASP A 89 3.67 -0.31 2.49
CA ASP A 89 3.15 0.91 3.11
C ASP A 89 4.23 1.63 3.93
N ILE A 90 5.00 0.90 4.73
CA ILE A 90 6.15 1.45 5.48
C ILE A 90 7.15 2.10 4.54
N ILE A 91 7.46 1.47 3.42
CA ILE A 91 8.35 2.05 2.41
C ILE A 91 7.80 3.39 1.91
N LEU A 92 6.51 3.45 1.61
CA LEU A 92 5.87 4.69 1.15
C LEU A 92 5.89 5.78 2.23
N VAL A 93 5.65 5.43 3.48
CA VAL A 93 5.75 6.37 4.61
C VAL A 93 7.17 6.93 4.74
N VAL A 94 8.19 6.07 4.67
CA VAL A 94 9.59 6.49 4.73
C VAL A 94 9.94 7.40 3.55
N VAL A 95 9.51 7.04 2.34
CA VAL A 95 9.71 7.86 1.15
C VAL A 95 9.00 9.21 1.30
N SER A 96 7.79 9.23 1.85
CA SER A 96 7.04 10.47 2.12
C SER A 96 7.79 11.38 3.09
N LEU A 97 8.33 10.81 4.18
CA LEU A 97 9.14 11.57 5.13
C LEU A 97 10.38 12.16 4.46
N ALA A 98 11.08 11.36 3.64
CA ALA A 98 12.25 11.82 2.90
C ALA A 98 11.88 12.97 1.95
N PHE A 99 10.75 12.87 1.24
CA PHE A 99 10.26 13.96 0.39
C PHE A 99 10.01 15.23 1.20
N ASN A 100 9.33 15.11 2.34
CA ASN A 100 9.00 16.28 3.15
C ASN A 100 10.23 16.94 3.78
N LEU A 101 11.20 16.16 4.22
CA LEU A 101 12.38 16.69 4.91
C LEU A 101 13.45 17.21 3.96
N VAL A 102 13.65 16.51 2.83
CA VAL A 102 14.78 16.80 1.92
C VAL A 102 14.34 17.58 0.70
N LEU A 103 13.22 17.21 0.08
CA LEU A 103 12.81 17.74 -1.20
C LEU A 103 11.82 18.91 -1.09
N ALA A 104 11.03 18.99 -0.03
CA ALA A 104 10.07 20.10 0.15
C ALA A 104 10.75 21.47 0.15
N PRO A 105 11.93 21.67 0.78
CA PRO A 105 12.65 22.94 0.70
C PRO A 105 13.07 23.34 -0.71
N LEU A 106 13.20 22.40 -1.64
CA LEU A 106 13.55 22.65 -3.03
C LEU A 106 12.35 23.14 -3.86
N GLY A 107 11.15 23.11 -3.30
CA GLY A 107 9.91 23.53 -3.96
C GLY A 107 9.44 22.56 -5.05
N GLY A 108 8.51 23.02 -5.90
CA GLY A 108 7.90 22.22 -6.95
C GLY A 108 8.75 22.13 -8.23
N THR A 109 10.04 21.84 -8.10
CA THR A 109 10.94 21.72 -9.26
C THR A 109 10.56 20.52 -10.14
N PHE A 110 11.00 20.54 -11.39
CA PHE A 110 10.79 19.43 -12.32
C PHE A 110 11.33 18.11 -11.77
N ALA A 111 12.51 18.14 -11.16
CA ALA A 111 13.13 16.94 -10.57
C ALA A 111 12.26 16.36 -9.44
N VAL A 112 11.76 17.19 -8.53
CA VAL A 112 10.90 16.76 -7.42
C VAL A 112 9.60 16.16 -7.95
N ARG A 113 8.95 16.80 -8.92
CA ARG A 113 7.72 16.29 -9.54
C ARG A 113 7.97 14.97 -10.26
N THR A 114 9.08 14.83 -10.97
CA THR A 114 9.44 13.59 -11.67
C THR A 114 9.63 12.45 -10.68
N LEU A 115 10.32 12.69 -9.56
CA LEU A 115 10.51 11.70 -8.52
C LEU A 115 9.18 11.29 -7.89
N ALA A 116 8.32 12.25 -7.56
CA ALA A 116 6.99 11.99 -6.99
C ALA A 116 6.13 11.16 -7.97
N ASN A 117 6.09 11.54 -9.24
CA ASN A 117 5.36 10.79 -10.26
C ASN A 117 5.91 9.37 -10.43
N SER A 118 7.24 9.20 -10.34
CA SER A 118 7.87 7.87 -10.41
C SER A 118 7.46 6.98 -9.25
N VAL A 119 7.40 7.52 -8.02
CA VAL A 119 6.92 6.79 -6.85
C VAL A 119 5.45 6.39 -7.03
N PHE A 120 4.62 7.31 -7.50
CA PHE A 120 3.20 7.05 -7.75
C PHE A 120 3.01 5.93 -8.78
N LEU A 121 3.68 6.01 -9.92
CA LEU A 121 3.57 5.01 -10.99
C LEU A 121 4.12 3.66 -10.53
N GLY A 122 5.23 3.65 -9.79
CA GLY A 122 5.79 2.44 -9.21
C GLY A 122 4.81 1.77 -8.24
N MET A 123 4.18 2.55 -7.37
CA MET A 123 3.15 2.05 -6.46
C MET A 123 1.97 1.47 -7.23
N LEU A 124 1.46 2.17 -8.26
CA LEU A 124 0.36 1.67 -9.08
C LEU A 124 0.69 0.32 -9.72
N VAL A 125 1.89 0.19 -10.28
CA VAL A 125 2.33 -1.07 -10.91
C VAL A 125 2.41 -2.20 -9.89
N LEU A 126 3.08 -1.96 -8.76
CA LEU A 126 3.26 -2.99 -7.73
C LEU A 126 1.93 -3.41 -7.11
N VAL A 127 1.09 -2.47 -6.75
CA VAL A 127 -0.21 -2.77 -6.13
C VAL A 127 -1.14 -3.44 -7.15
N THR A 128 -1.20 -2.96 -8.39
CA THR A 128 -2.03 -3.58 -9.43
C THR A 128 -1.59 -5.02 -9.69
N PHE A 129 -0.28 -5.27 -9.77
CA PHE A 129 0.25 -6.63 -9.89
C PHE A 129 -0.18 -7.49 -8.72
N ALA A 130 -0.04 -7.00 -7.50
CA ALA A 130 -0.44 -7.72 -6.29
C ALA A 130 -1.95 -8.01 -6.28
N LEU A 131 -2.78 -7.06 -6.68
CA LEU A 131 -4.23 -7.24 -6.77
C LEU A 131 -4.62 -8.34 -7.77
N VAL A 132 -4.00 -8.32 -8.95
CA VAL A 132 -4.24 -9.35 -9.98
C VAL A 132 -3.86 -10.74 -9.46
N GLN A 133 -2.71 -10.85 -8.81
CA GLN A 133 -2.26 -12.13 -8.26
C GLN A 133 -3.17 -12.62 -7.13
N CYS A 134 -3.62 -11.73 -6.25
CA CYS A 134 -4.60 -12.06 -5.21
C CYS A 134 -5.91 -12.60 -5.80
N LEU A 135 -6.43 -11.95 -6.85
CA LEU A 135 -7.64 -12.42 -7.53
C LEU A 135 -7.45 -13.80 -8.16
N ARG A 136 -6.26 -14.09 -8.64
CA ARG A 136 -5.91 -15.40 -9.19
C ARG A 136 -5.64 -16.45 -8.10
N GLY A 137 -5.64 -16.06 -6.83
CA GLY A 137 -5.30 -16.94 -5.71
C GLY A 137 -3.82 -17.34 -5.67
N LYS A 138 -2.94 -16.51 -6.22
CA LYS A 138 -1.48 -16.72 -6.23
C LYS A 138 -0.78 -15.68 -5.36
N GLU A 139 0.37 -16.06 -4.79
CA GLU A 139 1.22 -15.11 -4.11
C GLU A 139 1.76 -14.08 -5.11
N ALA A 140 1.68 -12.79 -4.74
CA ALA A 140 2.29 -11.72 -5.48
C ALA A 140 3.80 -11.70 -5.18
N ASP A 141 4.62 -12.12 -6.12
CA ASP A 141 6.07 -12.19 -5.92
C ASP A 141 6.70 -10.86 -6.29
N LEU A 142 6.81 -9.97 -5.32
CA LEU A 142 7.45 -8.66 -5.47
C LEU A 142 8.96 -8.77 -5.21
N PRO A 143 9.82 -8.11 -5.99
CA PRO A 143 11.26 -8.20 -5.81
C PRO A 143 11.70 -7.83 -4.39
N THR A 144 12.53 -8.64 -3.77
CA THR A 144 13.07 -8.52 -2.41
C THR A 144 12.02 -8.47 -1.29
N LEU A 145 10.87 -7.83 -1.53
CA LEU A 145 9.82 -7.64 -0.53
C LEU A 145 9.18 -8.97 -0.13
N SER A 146 8.86 -9.81 -1.10
CA SER A 146 8.26 -11.14 -0.83
C SER A 146 9.19 -12.05 -0.05
N GLU A 147 10.50 -11.98 -0.31
CA GLU A 147 11.49 -12.74 0.46
C GLU A 147 11.53 -12.27 1.91
N ALA A 148 11.52 -10.95 2.14
CA ALA A 148 11.45 -10.40 3.49
C ALA A 148 10.19 -10.83 4.23
N VAL A 149 9.05 -10.87 3.55
CA VAL A 149 7.79 -11.37 4.11
C VAL A 149 7.90 -12.84 4.52
N ARG A 150 8.44 -13.68 3.64
CA ARG A 150 8.58 -15.11 3.92
C ARG A 150 9.48 -15.38 5.12
N MET A 151 10.53 -14.57 5.29
CA MET A 151 11.43 -14.70 6.45
C MET A 151 10.75 -14.34 7.77
N GLN A 152 9.72 -13.49 7.76
CA GLN A 152 8.99 -13.07 8.96
C GLN A 152 7.86 -14.04 9.35
N LEU A 153 7.39 -14.84 8.44
CA LEU A 153 6.32 -15.80 8.64
C LEU A 153 6.84 -17.20 8.87
#